data_e6db50b92ef9685fe1fad80b16289969
#
_entry.id   e6db50b92ef9685fe1fad80b16289969
#
_cell.length_a   1.000
_cell.length_b   1.000
_cell.length_c   1.000
_cell.angle_alpha   90.00
_cell.angle_beta   90.00
_cell.angle_gamma   90.00
#
_symmetry.space_group_name_H-M   'P 1'
#
loop_
_entity.id
_entity.type
_entity.pdbx_description
1 polymer ?
#
loop_
_entity_poly.entity_id
_entity_poly.type
_entity_poly.pdbx_seq_one_letter_code
_entity_poly.pdbx_strand_id
1 'polypeptide(L)'
;MAEDQERRPAGELEASVLAALWAAETPLTPGEVQRALADDLARTTVTTILTRLYAKGTVTRDRAGRGYAYRPAQDSHGLTARRMHAELDKDEDRGTVLARFVSELSTEDEQMLRALLEGGPEGGPAGGLGSAPGGRSDDGGGTGR
;
A
#
# COMPACT_ATOMS: atom_id res chain seq x y z
N MET A 1 -10.73 -34.58 -17.89
CA MET A 1 -9.97 -34.34 -17.48
C MET A 1 -9.76 -33.19 -17.12
N ALA A 2 -9.95 -32.57 -16.77
CA ALA A 2 -9.97 -31.50 -16.49
C ALA A 2 -9.34 -30.85 -15.68
N GLU A 3 -8.69 -31.03 -15.42
CA GLU A 3 -8.03 -30.51 -14.69
C GLU A 3 -7.49 -29.42 -14.93
N ASP A 4 -7.77 -28.73 -15.71
CA ASP A 4 -7.50 -27.48 -15.74
C ASP A 4 -7.82 -26.81 -14.57
N GLN A 5 -7.20 -27.11 -13.59
CA GLN A 5 -6.98 -26.27 -12.67
C GLN A 5 -6.56 -25.05 -13.25
N GLU A 6 -7.45 -24.21 -13.51
CA GLU A 6 -7.19 -22.96 -13.94
C GLU A 6 -6.24 -22.33 -13.03
N ARG A 7 -5.01 -22.38 -13.34
CA ARG A 7 -4.03 -21.62 -12.66
C ARG A 7 -4.36 -20.20 -12.94
N ARG A 8 -4.91 -19.55 -11.96
CA ARG A 8 -5.06 -18.12 -12.06
C ARG A 8 -3.72 -17.48 -12.33
N PRO A 9 -3.65 -16.51 -13.20
CA PRO A 9 -2.44 -15.74 -13.40
C PRO A 9 -1.89 -15.25 -12.06
N ALA A 10 -0.60 -15.26 -11.90
CA ALA A 10 0.03 -14.84 -10.65
C ALA A 10 -0.45 -13.47 -10.18
N GLY A 11 -0.74 -12.56 -11.11
CA GLY A 11 -1.27 -11.25 -10.76
C GLY A 11 -2.64 -11.28 -10.09
N GLU A 12 -3.51 -12.20 -10.49
CA GLU A 12 -4.82 -12.34 -9.87
C GLU A 12 -4.72 -12.88 -8.44
N LEU A 13 -3.83 -13.82 -8.21
CA LEU A 13 -3.59 -14.35 -6.87
C LEU A 13 -3.00 -13.27 -5.95
N GLU A 14 -2.05 -12.51 -6.45
CA GLU A 14 -1.49 -11.40 -5.69
C GLU A 14 -2.56 -10.37 -5.34
N ALA A 15 -3.44 -10.03 -6.29
CA ALA A 15 -4.52 -9.09 -6.06
C ALA A 15 -5.51 -9.61 -5.02
N SER A 16 -5.82 -10.90 -5.04
CA SER A 16 -6.72 -11.52 -4.07
C SER A 16 -6.12 -11.49 -2.66
N VAL A 17 -4.84 -11.78 -2.54
CA VAL A 17 -4.14 -11.72 -1.24
C VAL A 17 -4.11 -10.29 -0.72
N LEU A 18 -3.79 -9.32 -1.56
CA LEU A 18 -3.79 -7.91 -1.16
C LEU A 18 -5.18 -7.45 -0.72
N ALA A 19 -6.23 -7.85 -1.44
CA ALA A 19 -7.60 -7.50 -1.06
C ALA A 19 -7.94 -8.03 0.33
N ALA A 20 -7.51 -9.24 0.65
CA ALA A 20 -7.72 -9.82 1.97
C ALA A 20 -6.99 -9.01 3.05
N LEU A 21 -5.76 -8.58 2.77
CA LEU A 21 -4.98 -7.76 3.70
C LEU A 21 -5.60 -6.38 3.92
N TRP A 22 -6.13 -5.75 2.86
CA TRP A 22 -6.79 -4.46 2.99
C TRP A 22 -8.11 -4.56 3.75
N ALA A 23 -8.83 -5.66 3.60
CA ALA A 23 -10.08 -5.87 4.32
C ALA A 23 -9.86 -6.13 5.81
N ALA A 24 -8.68 -6.59 6.19
CA ALA A 24 -8.35 -6.87 7.58
C ALA A 24 -7.84 -5.59 8.25
N GLU A 25 -8.28 -5.36 9.47
CA GLU A 25 -7.83 -4.20 10.24
C GLU A 25 -6.51 -4.45 10.96
N THR A 26 -6.07 -5.69 11.00
CA THR A 26 -4.85 -6.10 11.68
C THR A 26 -3.98 -6.91 10.73
N PRO A 27 -2.67 -7.01 10.97
CA PRO A 27 -1.83 -7.88 10.16
C PRO A 27 -2.31 -9.33 10.18
N LEU A 28 -2.16 -10.03 9.07
CA LEU A 28 -2.60 -11.41 8.93
C LEU A 28 -1.41 -12.36 8.72
N THR A 29 -1.46 -13.50 9.40
CA THR A 29 -0.54 -14.61 9.14
C THR A 29 -0.94 -15.32 7.85
N PRO A 30 -0.04 -16.11 7.22
CA PRO A 30 -0.42 -16.88 6.03
C PRO A 30 -1.64 -17.77 6.22
N GLY A 31 -1.78 -18.38 7.40
CA GLY A 31 -2.96 -19.19 7.70
C GLY A 31 -4.24 -18.37 7.77
N GLU A 32 -4.16 -17.16 8.31
CA GLU A 32 -5.31 -16.27 8.37
C GLU A 32 -5.67 -15.75 6.98
N VAL A 33 -4.68 -15.43 6.14
CA VAL A 33 -4.92 -15.06 4.75
C VAL A 33 -5.59 -16.21 3.99
N GLN A 34 -5.08 -17.43 4.17
CA GLN A 34 -5.65 -18.61 3.55
C GLN A 34 -7.14 -18.76 3.87
N ARG A 35 -7.50 -18.55 5.13
CA ARG A 35 -8.90 -18.64 5.55
C ARG A 35 -9.77 -17.49 5.04
N ALA A 36 -9.17 -16.31 4.85
CA ALA A 36 -9.88 -15.15 4.34
C ALA A 36 -10.14 -15.22 2.85
N LEU A 37 -9.35 -16.01 2.11
CA LEU A 37 -9.55 -16.16 0.68
C LEU A 37 -10.71 -17.10 0.39
N ALA A 38 -11.51 -16.74 -0.61
CA ALA A 38 -12.61 -17.59 -1.06
C ALA A 38 -12.13 -18.82 -1.81
N ASP A 39 -10.90 -18.78 -2.30
CA ASP A 39 -10.32 -19.85 -3.08
C ASP A 39 -9.61 -20.86 -2.18
N ASP A 40 -9.64 -22.10 -2.59
CA ASP A 40 -9.01 -23.16 -1.84
C ASP A 40 -7.52 -23.25 -2.22
N LEU A 41 -6.74 -22.30 -1.75
CA LEU A 41 -5.32 -22.27 -1.98
C LEU A 41 -4.55 -22.98 -0.87
N ALA A 42 -3.49 -23.66 -1.25
CA ALA A 42 -2.59 -24.25 -0.27
C ALA A 42 -1.84 -23.17 0.50
N ARG A 43 -1.54 -23.44 1.75
CA ARG A 43 -0.80 -22.49 2.58
C ARG A 43 0.56 -22.14 1.99
N THR A 44 1.22 -23.11 1.37
CA THR A 44 2.52 -22.88 0.70
C THR A 44 2.38 -21.87 -0.43
N THR A 45 1.29 -21.95 -1.20
CA THR A 45 1.00 -20.99 -2.27
C THR A 45 0.82 -19.59 -1.71
N VAL A 46 0.02 -19.47 -0.64
CA VAL A 46 -0.23 -18.18 0.03
C VAL A 46 1.09 -17.61 0.56
N THR A 47 1.90 -18.43 1.21
CA THR A 47 3.19 -18.00 1.76
C THR A 47 4.13 -17.51 0.64
N THR A 48 4.16 -18.21 -0.50
CA THR A 48 4.97 -17.81 -1.64
C THR A 48 4.54 -16.46 -2.18
N ILE A 49 3.22 -16.24 -2.29
CA ILE A 49 2.67 -14.97 -2.76
C ILE A 49 3.03 -13.84 -1.79
N LEU A 50 2.85 -14.05 -0.50
CA LEU A 50 3.20 -13.06 0.51
C LEU A 50 4.68 -12.72 0.51
N THR A 51 5.53 -13.71 0.33
CA THR A 51 6.98 -13.50 0.24
C THR A 51 7.35 -12.66 -0.98
N ARG A 52 6.68 -12.90 -2.12
CA ARG A 52 6.89 -12.09 -3.33
C ARG A 52 6.41 -10.66 -3.13
N LEU A 53 5.26 -10.47 -2.53
CA LEU A 53 4.72 -9.14 -2.25
C LEU A 53 5.64 -8.37 -1.30
N TYR A 54 6.21 -9.06 -0.32
CA TYR A 54 7.18 -8.46 0.60
C TYR A 54 8.45 -8.04 -0.13
N ALA A 55 8.97 -8.91 -1.00
CA ALA A 55 10.17 -8.61 -1.79
C ALA A 55 9.96 -7.40 -2.72
N LYS A 56 8.72 -7.22 -3.22
CA LYS A 56 8.38 -6.06 -4.06
C LYS A 56 8.13 -4.79 -3.26
N GLY A 57 8.08 -4.87 -1.94
CA GLY A 57 7.75 -3.73 -1.09
C GLY A 57 6.27 -3.39 -1.04
N THR A 58 5.41 -4.26 -1.55
CA THR A 58 3.96 -4.05 -1.56
C THR A 58 3.32 -4.32 -0.21
N VAL A 59 3.92 -5.19 0.59
CA VAL A 59 3.48 -5.50 1.95
C VAL A 59 4.67 -5.37 2.90
N THR A 60 4.36 -5.17 4.17
CA THR A 60 5.32 -5.24 5.25
C THR A 60 4.96 -6.42 6.14
N ARG A 61 5.86 -6.83 6.99
CA ARG A 61 5.63 -7.95 7.91
C ARG A 61 6.30 -7.74 9.25
N ASP A 62 5.69 -8.29 10.28
CA ASP A 62 6.22 -8.29 11.63
C ASP A 62 6.24 -9.73 12.13
N ARG A 63 7.11 -10.03 13.07
CA ARG A 63 7.15 -11.36 13.64
C ARG A 63 5.87 -11.67 14.39
N ALA A 64 5.32 -12.84 14.16
CA ALA A 64 4.13 -13.34 14.83
C ALA A 64 4.35 -14.81 15.14
N GLY A 65 4.64 -15.13 16.38
CA GLY A 65 4.97 -16.49 16.77
C GLY A 65 6.24 -16.98 16.06
N ARG A 66 6.14 -18.10 15.34
CA ARG A 66 7.25 -18.67 14.60
C ARG A 66 7.33 -18.17 13.18
N GLY A 67 6.38 -17.37 12.75
CA GLY A 67 6.31 -16.85 11.38
C GLY A 67 6.16 -15.36 11.37
N TYR A 68 5.41 -14.88 10.41
CA TYR A 68 5.18 -13.46 10.20
C TYR A 68 3.71 -13.16 9.99
N ALA A 69 3.31 -11.97 10.38
CA ALA A 69 2.02 -11.41 10.00
C ALA A 69 2.27 -10.27 9.02
N TYR A 70 1.48 -10.20 7.98
CA TYR A 70 1.65 -9.28 6.86
C TYR A 70 0.56 -8.22 6.84
N ARG A 71 0.91 -7.03 6.40
CA ARG A 71 -0.03 -5.93 6.20
C ARG A 71 0.36 -5.16 4.93
N PRO A 72 -0.60 -4.47 4.28
CA PRO A 72 -0.26 -3.68 3.10
C PRO A 72 0.71 -2.57 3.48
N ALA A 73 1.72 -2.36 2.64
CA ALA A 73 2.64 -1.23 2.80
C ALA A 73 1.93 0.08 2.45
N GLN A 74 0.95 0.01 1.56
CA GLN A 74 0.16 1.14 1.14
C GLN A 74 -1.30 0.72 1.08
N ASP A 75 -2.20 1.67 1.26
CA ASP A 75 -3.62 1.41 1.08
C ASP A 75 -3.96 1.24 -0.41
N SER A 76 -5.20 0.90 -0.71
CA SER A 76 -5.64 0.69 -2.09
C SER A 76 -5.50 1.95 -2.94
N HIS A 77 -5.68 3.13 -2.35
CA HIS A 77 -5.54 4.40 -3.06
C HIS A 77 -4.09 4.65 -3.46
N GLY A 78 -3.16 4.39 -2.57
CA GLY A 78 -1.73 4.51 -2.86
C GLY A 78 -1.30 3.57 -3.98
N LEU A 79 -1.81 2.33 -3.99
CA LEU A 79 -1.51 1.39 -5.05
C LEU A 79 -2.05 1.88 -6.40
N THR A 80 -3.28 2.40 -6.43
CA THR A 80 -3.86 2.96 -7.66
C THR A 80 -3.03 4.13 -8.17
N ALA A 81 -2.63 5.03 -7.28
CA ALA A 81 -1.80 6.17 -7.65
C ALA A 81 -0.45 5.72 -8.24
N ARG A 82 0.16 4.70 -7.66
CA ARG A 82 1.41 4.15 -8.20
C ARG A 82 1.22 3.53 -9.58
N ARG A 83 0.09 2.86 -9.82
CA ARG A 83 -0.21 2.32 -11.15
C ARG A 83 -0.38 3.43 -12.19
N MET A 84 -1.06 4.50 -11.83
CA MET A 84 -1.20 5.67 -12.71
C MET A 84 0.17 6.23 -13.06
N HIS A 85 1.03 6.39 -12.08
CA HIS A 85 2.38 6.89 -12.28
C HIS A 85 3.20 5.97 -13.19
N ALA A 86 3.11 4.66 -12.97
CA ALA A 86 3.82 3.67 -13.78
C ALA A 86 3.36 3.71 -15.25
N GLU A 87 2.06 3.89 -15.51
CA GLU A 87 1.57 4.02 -16.86
C GLU A 87 2.10 5.30 -17.53
N LEU A 88 2.14 6.40 -16.80
CA LEU A 88 2.69 7.65 -17.31
C LEU A 88 4.16 7.51 -17.68
N ASP A 89 4.92 6.74 -16.90
CA ASP A 89 6.35 6.54 -17.13
C ASP A 89 6.67 5.71 -18.39
N LYS A 90 5.71 4.96 -18.90
CA LYS A 90 5.91 4.13 -20.09
C LYS A 90 5.94 4.93 -21.39
N ASP A 91 5.38 6.13 -21.40
CA ASP A 91 5.31 6.93 -22.61
C ASP A 91 6.48 7.92 -22.65
N GLU A 92 7.11 8.04 -23.81
CA GLU A 92 8.25 8.95 -23.97
C GLU A 92 7.79 10.41 -23.99
N ASP A 93 6.58 10.69 -24.45
CA ASP A 93 6.04 12.04 -24.49
C ASP A 93 5.08 12.30 -23.32
N ARG A 94 5.68 12.44 -22.18
CA ARG A 94 4.98 12.64 -20.91
C ARG A 94 4.07 13.88 -20.94
N GLY A 95 4.51 14.95 -21.59
CA GLY A 95 3.74 16.18 -21.67
C GLY A 95 2.43 16.01 -22.42
N THR A 96 2.47 15.30 -23.55
CA THR A 96 1.26 15.04 -24.34
C THR A 96 0.29 14.12 -23.59
N VAL A 97 0.81 13.11 -22.88
CA VAL A 97 -0.03 12.21 -22.09
C VAL A 97 -0.75 13.00 -21.00
N LEU A 98 -0.02 13.84 -20.27
CA LEU A 98 -0.60 14.67 -19.22
C LEU A 98 -1.66 15.64 -19.76
N ALA A 99 -1.37 16.26 -20.90
CA ALA A 99 -2.31 17.18 -21.53
C ALA A 99 -3.63 16.49 -21.90
N ARG A 100 -3.55 15.31 -22.47
CA ARG A 100 -4.74 14.52 -22.80
C ARG A 100 -5.49 14.04 -21.59
N PHE A 101 -4.76 13.61 -20.56
CA PHE A 101 -5.37 13.21 -19.31
C PHE A 101 -6.18 14.36 -18.71
N VAL A 102 -5.59 15.54 -18.65
CA VAL A 102 -6.27 16.71 -18.09
C VAL A 102 -7.51 17.08 -18.90
N SER A 103 -7.43 16.96 -20.26
CA SER A 103 -8.57 17.31 -21.10
C SER A 103 -9.76 16.37 -20.95
N GLU A 104 -9.53 15.16 -20.45
CA GLU A 104 -10.60 14.19 -20.24
C GLU A 104 -11.15 14.20 -18.80
N LEU A 105 -10.60 14.99 -17.92
CA LEU A 105 -11.08 15.08 -16.55
C LEU A 105 -12.49 15.65 -16.48
N SER A 106 -13.28 15.10 -15.56
CA SER A 106 -14.56 15.70 -15.22
C SER A 106 -14.33 17.06 -14.55
N THR A 107 -15.33 17.90 -14.52
CA THR A 107 -15.25 19.19 -13.83
C THR A 107 -14.92 19.01 -12.35
N GLU A 108 -15.48 17.99 -11.74
CA GLU A 108 -15.23 17.69 -10.32
C GLU A 108 -13.79 17.28 -10.07
N ASP A 109 -13.27 16.37 -10.90
CA ASP A 109 -11.88 15.91 -10.77
C ASP A 109 -10.90 17.04 -11.06
N GLU A 110 -11.20 17.89 -12.04
CA GLU A 110 -10.37 19.04 -12.34
C GLU A 110 -10.27 19.99 -11.16
N GLN A 111 -11.38 20.30 -10.53
CA GLN A 111 -11.41 21.18 -9.37
C GLN A 111 -10.64 20.58 -8.20
N MET A 112 -10.81 19.28 -7.97
CA MET A 112 -10.10 18.58 -6.92
C MET A 112 -8.59 18.60 -7.18
N LEU A 113 -8.19 18.31 -8.41
CA LEU A 113 -6.77 18.30 -8.77
C LEU A 113 -6.15 19.70 -8.63
N ARG A 114 -6.87 20.74 -9.05
CA ARG A 114 -6.40 22.12 -8.85
C ARG A 114 -6.20 22.44 -7.38
N ALA A 115 -7.15 22.08 -6.54
CA ALA A 115 -7.05 22.31 -5.11
C ALA A 115 -5.83 21.62 -4.50
N LEU A 116 -5.56 20.39 -4.91
CA LEU A 116 -4.42 19.64 -4.44
C LEU A 116 -3.09 20.26 -4.89
N LEU A 117 -3.01 20.71 -6.14
CA LEU A 117 -1.80 21.34 -6.67
C LEU A 117 -1.54 22.72 -6.05
N GLU A 118 -2.57 23.50 -5.82
CA GLU A 118 -2.46 24.83 -5.22
C GLU A 118 -2.27 24.77 -3.71
N GLY A 119 -2.87 23.78 -3.05
CA GLY A 119 -2.76 23.60 -1.61
C GLY A 119 -1.44 23.02 -1.13
N GLY A 120 -0.62 22.53 -2.04
CA GLY A 120 0.64 21.90 -1.67
C GLY A 120 0.45 20.60 -0.89
N PRO A 121 1.50 20.05 -0.30
CA PRO A 121 1.46 18.76 0.37
C PRO A 121 0.60 18.73 1.64
N GLU A 122 0.08 19.85 2.06
CA GLU A 122 -0.76 19.91 3.27
C GLU A 122 -2.17 19.39 3.04
N GLY A 123 -2.57 19.13 1.81
CA GLY A 123 -3.89 18.61 1.50
C GLY A 123 -4.00 17.10 1.42
N GLY A 124 -2.91 16.38 1.64
CA GLY A 124 -2.95 14.93 1.64
C GLY A 124 -3.41 14.37 2.98
N PRO A 125 -3.99 13.17 3.02
CA PRO A 125 -4.24 12.54 4.29
C PRO A 125 -2.91 12.40 5.00
N ALA A 126 -2.77 13.15 6.07
CA ALA A 126 -1.56 13.12 6.86
C ALA A 126 -1.39 11.73 7.44
N GLY A 127 -0.51 10.99 6.86
CA GLY A 127 0.08 9.90 7.58
C GLY A 127 0.83 10.52 8.74
N GLY A 128 0.27 10.38 9.93
CA GLY A 128 0.84 10.99 11.09
C GLY A 128 2.23 10.48 11.33
N LEU A 129 3.19 11.33 11.05
CA LEU A 129 4.49 11.18 11.60
C LEU A 129 4.46 11.98 12.88
N GLY A 130 4.16 11.30 13.95
CA GLY A 130 4.29 11.87 15.26
C GLY A 130 5.74 12.14 15.53
N SER A 131 6.15 13.35 15.30
CA SER A 131 7.40 13.84 15.84
C SER A 131 7.20 14.00 17.32
N ALA A 132 7.79 13.12 18.07
CA ALA A 132 7.90 13.32 19.49
C ALA A 132 8.83 14.48 19.74
N PRO A 133 8.37 15.51 20.44
CA PRO A 133 9.29 16.57 20.88
C PRO A 133 10.14 15.98 21.99
N GLY A 134 11.39 15.94 21.75
CA GLY A 134 12.36 15.60 22.79
C GLY A 134 12.24 16.57 23.94
N GLY A 135 11.81 16.09 25.05
CA GLY A 135 11.82 16.82 26.28
C GLY A 135 13.24 17.12 26.67
N ARG A 136 13.57 18.36 26.63
CA ARG A 136 14.83 18.84 27.17
C ARG A 136 14.56 19.17 28.61
N SER A 137 14.95 18.32 29.47
CA SER A 137 14.98 18.67 30.88
C SER A 137 16.20 19.50 31.10
N ASP A 138 15.98 20.76 31.27
CA ASP A 138 17.01 21.63 31.76
C ASP A 138 16.97 21.53 33.27
N ASP A 139 17.97 20.90 33.80
CA ASP A 139 18.17 20.89 35.20
C ASP A 139 19.06 22.05 35.55
N GLY A 140 18.45 23.08 36.05
CA GLY A 140 19.14 24.17 36.62
C GLY A 140 19.62 23.89 38.01
N GLY A 141 20.88 23.72 38.16
CA GLY A 141 21.51 23.54 39.43
C GLY A 141 21.25 24.66 40.42
N GLY A 142 21.07 24.29 41.60
CA GLY A 142 21.00 25.17 42.75
C GLY A 142 22.14 24.93 43.69
N THR A 143 23.04 25.80 43.70
CA THR A 143 24.06 26.04 44.66
C THR A 143 23.57 26.03 46.08
N GLY A 144 24.31 25.49 46.90
CA GLY A 144 25.11 26.35 47.68
C GLY A 144 24.90 26.26 49.15
N ARG A 145 25.90 25.94 49.77
CA ARG A 145 26.21 26.03 51.21
C ARG A 145 25.69 24.93 52.06
#